data_ec48dea950f83409a5971c074e18b183
#
_entry.id   ec48dea950f83409a5971c074e18b183
#
_cell.length_a   1.000
_cell.length_b   1.000
_cell.length_c   1.000
_cell.angle_alpha   90.00
_cell.angle_beta   90.00
_cell.angle_gamma   90.00
#
_symmetry.space_group_name_H-M   'P 1'
#
loop_
_entity.id
_entity.type
_entity.pdbx_description
1 polymer ?
#
loop_
_entity_poly.entity_id
_entity_poly.type
_entity_poly.pdbx_seq_one_letter_code
_entity_poly.pdbx_strand_id
1 'polypeptide(L)'
;MAPTSVFEMQRLTVKELWDNNIRKPSEIIKMTGFPKSTVYDIINRLKKTGSVEHLPVPGRPLVLTPKKRRYLGRLLKNDNATTSALMTTKLNNLPWSVPLLKESHVEARLQWALNHIQDDWTHTIFSDESTFQTFRNTQIVRYKAGNPHPVHPMVKHPYKVHVWGAFCRQGPIGVALFTENMNSAKYREILQSQLLPNAYHAGYGWNFQQDNAPMHTAKLTHQFFVINNVPVIDWPANSPDLNPIENLWAILKGNVERRVNNWVMKKKSLGANDFQGIIQQEWDNIDKNLFFSLADSMSDRINMVIENNGYTINY
;
A
#
# COMPACT_ATOMS: atom_id res chain seq x y z
N MET A 1 37.58 24.72 -21.06
CA MET A 1 36.41 25.09 -20.25
C MET A 1 35.23 24.29 -20.78
N ALA A 2 34.54 23.54 -19.92
CA ALA A 2 33.32 22.85 -20.31
C ALA A 2 32.24 23.88 -20.73
N PRO A 3 31.42 23.64 -21.73
CA PRO A 3 30.39 24.57 -22.14
C PRO A 3 29.40 24.79 -21.01
N THR A 4 29.25 26.01 -20.55
CA THR A 4 28.28 26.42 -19.53
C THR A 4 26.87 26.09 -20.03
N SER A 5 26.08 25.35 -19.27
CA SER A 5 24.73 24.98 -19.70
C SER A 5 23.86 26.24 -19.83
N VAL A 6 22.88 26.20 -20.77
CA VAL A 6 21.92 27.31 -20.99
C VAL A 6 21.25 27.74 -19.66
N PHE A 7 20.92 26.78 -18.80
CA PHE A 7 20.36 27.07 -17.47
C PHE A 7 21.32 27.71 -16.49
N GLU A 8 22.59 27.42 -16.59
CA GLU A 8 23.64 28.06 -15.77
C GLU A 8 23.86 29.49 -16.20
N MET A 9 23.89 29.75 -17.50
CA MET A 9 23.95 31.08 -18.06
C MET A 9 22.79 31.97 -17.64
N GLN A 10 21.55 31.43 -17.70
CA GLN A 10 20.36 32.14 -17.23
C GLN A 10 20.44 32.51 -15.74
N ARG A 11 20.94 31.62 -14.90
CA ARG A 11 21.10 31.87 -13.46
C ARG A 11 22.11 32.98 -13.19
N LEU A 12 23.26 32.94 -13.86
CA LEU A 12 24.33 33.95 -13.70
C LEU A 12 23.86 35.33 -14.20
N THR A 13 23.16 35.37 -15.35
CA THR A 13 22.64 36.64 -15.89
C THR A 13 21.61 37.28 -14.96
N VAL A 14 20.65 36.49 -14.43
CA VAL A 14 19.66 37.02 -13.48
C VAL A 14 20.29 37.45 -12.18
N LYS A 15 21.33 36.74 -11.70
CA LYS A 15 22.10 37.13 -10.50
C LYS A 15 22.81 38.43 -10.71
N GLU A 16 23.50 38.63 -11.84
CA GLU A 16 24.21 39.85 -12.18
C GLU A 16 23.28 41.06 -12.22
N LEU A 17 22.12 40.94 -12.86
CA LEU A 17 21.10 42.01 -12.88
C LEU A 17 20.58 42.32 -11.47
N TRP A 18 20.39 41.28 -10.66
CA TRP A 18 19.95 41.41 -9.27
C TRP A 18 20.99 42.13 -8.41
N ASP A 19 22.26 41.82 -8.57
CA ASP A 19 23.39 42.44 -7.85
C ASP A 19 23.57 43.90 -8.30
N ASN A 20 23.27 44.20 -9.58
CA ASN A 20 23.23 45.56 -10.13
C ASN A 20 21.95 46.36 -9.77
N ASN A 21 21.24 45.92 -8.73
CA ASN A 21 20.06 46.58 -8.15
C ASN A 21 18.80 46.60 -9.01
N ILE A 22 18.74 45.80 -10.06
CA ILE A 22 17.53 45.59 -10.86
C ILE A 22 16.66 44.51 -10.17
N ARG A 23 15.77 44.94 -9.28
CA ARG A 23 15.03 44.04 -8.36
C ARG A 23 13.62 43.66 -8.84
N LYS A 24 13.12 44.27 -9.91
CA LYS A 24 11.79 43.99 -10.42
C LYS A 24 11.82 42.83 -11.43
N PRO A 25 11.09 41.70 -11.18
CA PRO A 25 11.08 40.56 -12.09
C PRO A 25 10.65 40.94 -13.52
N SER A 26 9.68 41.85 -13.67
CA SER A 26 9.21 42.32 -14.97
C SER A 26 10.27 43.03 -15.82
N GLU A 27 11.16 43.77 -15.17
CA GLU A 27 12.30 44.44 -15.85
C GLU A 27 13.34 43.41 -16.30
N ILE A 28 13.69 42.47 -15.44
CA ILE A 28 14.61 41.37 -15.76
C ILE A 28 14.09 40.51 -16.92
N ILE A 29 12.79 40.17 -16.92
CA ILE A 29 12.15 39.44 -18.02
C ILE A 29 12.26 40.24 -19.34
N LYS A 30 12.00 41.55 -19.29
CA LYS A 30 12.07 42.42 -20.48
C LYS A 30 13.47 42.52 -21.01
N MET A 31 14.50 42.58 -20.14
CA MET A 31 15.90 42.69 -20.54
C MET A 31 16.51 41.40 -21.05
N THR A 32 16.10 40.25 -20.47
CA THR A 32 16.72 38.97 -20.78
C THR A 32 15.93 38.10 -21.77
N GLY A 33 14.63 38.35 -21.93
CA GLY A 33 13.75 37.51 -22.73
C GLY A 33 13.50 36.12 -22.12
N PHE A 34 13.95 35.88 -20.89
CA PHE A 34 13.80 34.57 -20.26
C PHE A 34 12.36 34.29 -19.85
N PRO A 35 11.95 32.99 -19.81
CA PRO A 35 10.62 32.62 -19.35
C PRO A 35 10.31 33.16 -17.95
N LYS A 36 9.08 33.66 -17.77
CA LYS A 36 8.63 34.23 -16.50
C LYS A 36 8.87 33.29 -15.30
N SER A 37 8.54 32.00 -15.45
CA SER A 37 8.77 30.99 -14.42
C SER A 37 10.25 30.89 -14.01
N THR A 38 11.16 30.87 -14.98
CA THR A 38 12.61 30.79 -14.74
C THR A 38 13.12 31.98 -13.93
N VAL A 39 12.74 33.21 -14.33
CA VAL A 39 13.17 34.42 -13.63
C VAL A 39 12.62 34.45 -12.19
N TYR A 40 11.34 34.14 -12.00
CA TYR A 40 10.74 34.10 -10.66
C TYR A 40 11.38 33.03 -9.75
N ASP A 41 11.69 31.84 -10.28
CA ASP A 41 12.34 30.78 -9.51
C ASP A 41 13.74 31.18 -9.07
N ILE A 42 14.52 31.80 -9.94
CA ILE A 42 15.88 32.29 -9.63
C ILE A 42 15.83 33.40 -8.58
N ILE A 43 14.93 34.38 -8.74
CA ILE A 43 14.77 35.49 -7.79
C ILE A 43 14.30 34.99 -6.40
N ASN A 44 13.34 34.06 -6.37
CA ASN A 44 12.86 33.48 -5.11
C ASN A 44 13.98 32.73 -4.38
N ARG A 45 14.84 32.06 -5.15
CA ARG A 45 16.03 31.38 -4.60
C ARG A 45 17.05 32.39 -4.06
N LEU A 46 17.37 33.43 -4.83
CA LEU A 46 18.27 34.54 -4.37
C LEU A 46 17.75 35.16 -3.07
N LYS A 47 16.45 35.45 -2.98
CA LYS A 47 15.83 35.99 -1.76
C LYS A 47 15.95 35.06 -0.57
N LYS A 48 15.82 33.75 -0.81
CA LYS A 48 15.77 32.74 0.26
C LYS A 48 17.14 32.28 0.74
N THR A 49 18.10 32.17 -0.16
CA THR A 49 19.40 31.54 0.11
C THR A 49 20.61 32.44 -0.17
N GLY A 50 20.43 33.60 -0.81
CA GLY A 50 21.51 34.44 -1.28
C GLY A 50 22.29 33.86 -2.48
N SER A 51 21.96 32.69 -2.98
CA SER A 51 22.65 31.98 -4.05
C SER A 51 21.69 31.57 -5.18
N VAL A 52 22.24 31.49 -6.40
CA VAL A 52 21.56 30.95 -7.58
C VAL A 52 21.81 29.46 -7.77
N GLU A 53 22.67 28.87 -6.97
CA GLU A 53 22.97 27.44 -7.04
C GLU A 53 21.76 26.59 -6.62
N HIS A 54 21.61 25.44 -7.26
CA HIS A 54 20.64 24.45 -6.79
C HIS A 54 21.13 23.92 -5.44
N LEU A 55 20.28 24.07 -4.42
CA LEU A 55 20.48 23.27 -3.21
C LEU A 55 20.54 21.80 -3.63
N PRO A 56 21.46 21.01 -3.04
CA PRO A 56 21.49 19.58 -3.28
C PRO A 56 20.06 19.05 -3.10
N VAL A 57 19.50 18.42 -4.14
CA VAL A 57 18.22 17.75 -4.03
C VAL A 57 18.38 16.79 -2.86
N PRO A 58 17.54 16.86 -1.81
CA PRO A 58 17.61 15.91 -0.73
C PRO A 58 17.65 14.52 -1.37
N GLY A 59 18.73 13.79 -1.16
CA GLY A 59 18.87 12.44 -1.67
C GLY A 59 17.65 11.61 -1.25
N ARG A 60 17.39 10.53 -1.97
CA ARG A 60 16.32 9.57 -1.61
C ARG A 60 16.25 9.43 -0.09
N PRO A 61 15.08 9.62 0.55
CA PRO A 61 14.95 9.51 2.00
C PRO A 61 15.62 8.22 2.47
N LEU A 62 16.46 8.32 3.48
CA LEU A 62 17.19 7.16 4.00
C LEU A 62 16.19 6.04 4.27
N VAL A 63 16.44 4.85 3.74
CA VAL A 63 15.61 3.65 3.88
C VAL A 63 15.32 3.33 5.36
N LEU A 64 16.18 3.80 6.26
CA LEU A 64 16.00 3.70 7.70
C LEU A 64 15.54 5.04 8.29
N THR A 65 14.28 5.10 8.67
CA THR A 65 13.75 6.21 9.48
C THR A 65 14.53 6.33 10.80
N PRO A 66 14.56 7.52 11.46
CA PRO A 66 15.19 7.68 12.78
C PRO A 66 14.68 6.67 13.82
N LYS A 67 13.41 6.24 13.72
CA LYS A 67 12.81 5.21 14.60
C LYS A 67 13.39 3.82 14.32
N LYS A 68 13.56 3.46 13.05
CA LYS A 68 14.20 2.20 12.62
C LYS A 68 15.69 2.17 12.99
N ARG A 69 16.40 3.29 12.91
CA ARG A 69 17.80 3.41 13.40
C ARG A 69 17.90 3.21 14.91
N ARG A 70 17.00 3.80 15.70
CA ARG A 70 16.95 3.62 17.17
C ARG A 70 16.60 2.18 17.55
N TYR A 71 15.71 1.54 16.81
CA TYR A 71 15.36 0.13 17.00
C TYR A 71 16.56 -0.79 16.69
N LEU A 72 17.21 -0.58 15.55
CA LEU A 72 18.47 -1.28 15.19
C LEU A 72 19.56 -1.08 16.24
N GLY A 73 19.74 0.14 16.72
CA GLY A 73 20.70 0.44 17.77
C GLY A 73 20.41 -0.29 19.09
N ARG A 74 19.13 -0.51 19.42
CA ARG A 74 18.72 -1.32 20.59
C ARG A 74 18.97 -2.81 20.36
N LEU A 75 18.64 -3.35 19.20
CA LEU A 75 18.91 -4.75 18.85
C LEU A 75 20.41 -5.06 18.93
N LEU A 76 21.25 -4.15 18.42
CA LEU A 76 22.71 -4.26 18.46
C LEU A 76 23.29 -4.18 19.86
N LYS A 77 22.68 -3.39 20.76
CA LYS A 77 23.13 -3.30 22.16
C LYS A 77 22.75 -4.52 22.99
N ASN A 78 21.63 -5.14 22.68
CA ASN A 78 21.09 -6.26 23.47
C ASN A 78 21.58 -7.63 22.99
N ASP A 79 22.15 -7.73 21.79
CA ASP A 79 22.58 -9.00 21.20
C ASP A 79 23.82 -8.80 20.32
N ASN A 80 24.99 -8.86 20.95
CA ASN A 80 26.30 -8.74 20.27
C ASN A 80 26.60 -9.91 19.31
N ALA A 81 25.78 -10.96 19.29
CA ALA A 81 25.92 -12.12 18.43
C ALA A 81 25.01 -12.07 17.18
N THR A 82 24.22 -10.98 17.02
CA THR A 82 23.31 -10.86 15.88
C THR A 82 24.08 -10.66 14.58
N THR A 83 24.11 -11.68 13.72
CA THR A 83 24.74 -11.60 12.40
C THR A 83 23.97 -10.64 11.48
N SER A 84 24.65 -10.08 10.47
CA SER A 84 24.00 -9.20 9.48
C SER A 84 22.85 -9.92 8.75
N ALA A 85 22.93 -11.24 8.57
CA ALA A 85 21.85 -12.06 8.00
C ALA A 85 20.63 -12.12 8.93
N LEU A 86 20.82 -12.31 10.23
CA LEU A 86 19.74 -12.33 11.21
C LEU A 86 19.14 -10.94 11.40
N MET A 87 19.95 -9.87 11.36
CA MET A 87 19.48 -8.48 11.30
C MET A 87 18.64 -8.21 10.06
N THR A 88 19.10 -8.66 8.90
CA THR A 88 18.36 -8.53 7.64
C THR A 88 17.04 -9.28 7.73
N THR A 89 17.01 -10.47 8.32
CA THR A 89 15.77 -11.24 8.55
C THR A 89 14.84 -10.52 9.51
N LYS A 90 15.34 -10.03 10.65
CA LYS A 90 14.54 -9.24 11.62
C LYS A 90 14.04 -7.90 11.03
N LEU A 91 14.82 -7.26 10.15
CA LEU A 91 14.41 -6.05 9.42
C LEU A 91 13.46 -6.33 8.26
N ASN A 92 13.60 -7.46 7.60
CA ASN A 92 12.75 -7.87 6.48
C ASN A 92 11.40 -8.43 6.96
N ASN A 93 11.34 -8.93 8.19
CA ASN A 93 10.10 -9.34 8.85
C ASN A 93 9.32 -8.14 9.44
N LEU A 94 9.89 -6.93 9.39
CA LEU A 94 9.11 -5.73 9.61
C LEU A 94 8.28 -5.48 8.35
N PRO A 95 6.95 -5.51 8.40
CA PRO A 95 6.11 -5.29 7.23
C PRO A 95 6.44 -3.93 6.60
N TRP A 96 6.88 -3.96 5.35
CA TRP A 96 7.38 -2.80 4.61
C TRP A 96 6.29 -1.78 4.26
N SER A 97 5.05 -2.10 4.54
CA SER A 97 3.86 -1.34 4.15
C SER A 97 2.84 -1.15 5.27
N VAL A 98 3.26 -1.24 6.52
CA VAL A 98 2.34 -0.94 7.63
C VAL A 98 2.11 0.57 7.67
N PRO A 99 0.86 1.04 7.69
CA PRO A 99 0.55 2.45 7.86
C PRO A 99 1.24 3.01 9.10
N LEU A 100 1.77 4.23 8.99
CA LEU A 100 2.34 4.91 10.15
C LEU A 100 1.20 5.23 11.12
N LEU A 101 1.09 4.47 12.20
CA LEU A 101 0.09 4.71 13.22
C LEU A 101 0.41 6.00 13.98
N LYS A 102 -0.59 6.86 14.14
CA LYS A 102 -0.58 7.96 15.08
C LYS A 102 -0.93 7.43 16.47
N GLU A 103 -0.61 8.14 17.52
CA GLU A 103 -0.96 7.73 18.90
C GLU A 103 -2.48 7.49 19.06
N SER A 104 -3.32 8.34 18.45
CA SER A 104 -4.78 8.14 18.44
C SER A 104 -5.24 6.85 17.75
N HIS A 105 -4.51 6.40 16.70
CA HIS A 105 -4.82 5.11 16.07
C HIS A 105 -4.41 3.95 16.98
N VAL A 106 -3.27 4.05 17.65
CA VAL A 106 -2.77 3.03 18.58
C VAL A 106 -3.75 2.84 19.74
N GLU A 107 -4.20 3.95 20.32
CA GLU A 107 -5.18 3.95 21.41
C GLU A 107 -6.53 3.38 20.98
N ALA A 108 -7.07 3.83 19.82
CA ALA A 108 -8.32 3.30 19.27
C ALA A 108 -8.24 1.80 18.96
N ARG A 109 -7.11 1.32 18.43
CA ARG A 109 -6.88 -0.11 18.16
C ARG A 109 -6.84 -0.94 19.45
N LEU A 110 -6.14 -0.44 20.48
CA LEU A 110 -6.09 -1.11 21.78
C LEU A 110 -7.47 -1.19 22.41
N GLN A 111 -8.19 -0.06 22.43
CA GLN A 111 -9.54 -0.02 22.99
C GLN A 111 -10.50 -0.94 22.23
N TRP A 112 -10.42 -0.95 20.91
CA TRP A 112 -11.20 -1.85 20.08
C TRP A 112 -10.90 -3.33 20.40
N ALA A 113 -9.62 -3.70 20.49
CA ALA A 113 -9.20 -5.06 20.80
C ALA A 113 -9.70 -5.50 22.19
N LEU A 114 -9.62 -4.63 23.20
CA LEU A 114 -10.15 -4.92 24.54
C LEU A 114 -11.67 -5.13 24.54
N ASN A 115 -12.40 -4.38 23.72
CA ASN A 115 -13.87 -4.52 23.61
C ASN A 115 -14.28 -5.80 22.89
N HIS A 116 -13.44 -6.34 21.99
CA HIS A 116 -13.74 -7.47 21.12
C HIS A 116 -13.01 -8.77 21.50
N ILE A 117 -12.37 -8.84 22.67
CA ILE A 117 -11.58 -9.99 23.11
C ILE A 117 -12.42 -11.26 23.34
N GLN A 118 -13.72 -11.10 23.63
CA GLN A 118 -14.65 -12.19 23.89
C GLN A 118 -15.61 -12.47 22.71
N ASP A 119 -15.42 -11.78 21.58
CA ASP A 119 -16.30 -11.93 20.43
C ASP A 119 -16.11 -13.27 19.72
N ASP A 120 -17.19 -13.81 19.22
CA ASP A 120 -17.20 -14.98 18.34
C ASP A 120 -17.07 -14.56 16.88
N TRP A 121 -15.95 -14.90 16.26
CA TRP A 121 -15.62 -14.57 14.87
C TRP A 121 -16.06 -15.66 13.87
N THR A 122 -16.70 -16.74 14.32
CA THR A 122 -17.04 -17.90 13.49
C THR A 122 -18.02 -17.58 12.36
N HIS A 123 -18.85 -16.55 12.56
CA HIS A 123 -19.86 -16.09 11.60
C HIS A 123 -19.49 -14.78 10.92
N THR A 124 -18.24 -14.36 11.02
CA THR A 124 -17.79 -13.10 10.42
C THR A 124 -17.40 -13.29 8.97
N ILE A 125 -17.91 -12.40 8.11
CA ILE A 125 -17.49 -12.27 6.72
C ILE A 125 -16.44 -11.17 6.65
N PHE A 126 -15.21 -11.54 6.28
CA PHE A 126 -14.09 -10.64 6.08
C PHE A 126 -14.00 -10.22 4.62
N SER A 127 -13.87 -8.91 4.36
CA SER A 127 -13.76 -8.39 3.00
C SER A 127 -12.67 -7.33 2.86
N ASP A 128 -12.22 -7.16 1.62
CA ASP A 128 -11.24 -6.13 1.24
C ASP A 128 -11.10 -6.04 -0.28
N GLU A 129 -10.41 -4.98 -0.75
CA GLU A 129 -10.02 -4.80 -2.14
C GLU A 129 -8.51 -4.93 -2.31
N SER A 130 -8.12 -5.63 -3.38
CA SER A 130 -6.71 -5.73 -3.74
C SER A 130 -6.47 -5.55 -5.23
N THR A 131 -5.28 -5.04 -5.59
CA THR A 131 -4.90 -4.85 -6.98
C THR A 131 -3.93 -5.94 -7.42
N PHE A 132 -4.23 -6.56 -8.56
CA PHE A 132 -3.38 -7.50 -9.26
C PHE A 132 -2.80 -6.88 -10.51
N GLN A 133 -1.57 -7.23 -10.85
CA GLN A 133 -0.87 -6.71 -12.03
C GLN A 133 -0.21 -7.86 -12.77
N THR A 134 -0.24 -7.81 -14.11
CA THR A 134 0.42 -8.80 -14.95
C THR A 134 1.93 -8.85 -14.75
N PHE A 135 2.52 -7.78 -14.22
CA PHE A 135 3.95 -7.68 -13.98
C PHE A 135 4.24 -6.83 -12.74
N ARG A 136 5.03 -7.35 -11.82
CA ARG A 136 5.49 -6.61 -10.64
C ARG A 136 6.83 -5.94 -10.92
N ASN A 137 6.82 -4.63 -11.15
CA ASN A 137 8.04 -3.83 -11.30
C ASN A 137 8.85 -3.65 -9.99
N THR A 138 8.31 -4.11 -8.86
CA THR A 138 8.88 -3.90 -7.52
C THR A 138 9.46 -5.17 -6.90
N GLN A 139 9.85 -6.15 -7.72
CA GLN A 139 10.48 -7.37 -7.20
C GLN A 139 11.83 -7.02 -6.55
N ILE A 140 11.98 -7.39 -5.27
CA ILE A 140 13.26 -7.33 -4.59
C ILE A 140 14.02 -8.59 -4.94
N VAL A 141 15.04 -8.46 -5.81
CA VAL A 141 15.94 -9.55 -6.11
C VAL A 141 17.17 -9.45 -5.26
N ARG A 142 17.45 -10.52 -4.54
CA ARG A 142 18.67 -10.66 -3.76
C ARG A 142 19.74 -11.27 -4.66
N TYR A 143 20.91 -10.64 -4.71
CA TYR A 143 22.07 -11.17 -5.41
C TYR A 143 23.27 -11.19 -4.47
N LYS A 144 24.19 -12.13 -4.73
CA LYS A 144 25.40 -12.26 -3.94
C LYS A 144 26.34 -11.11 -4.25
N ALA A 145 26.90 -10.49 -3.22
CA ALA A 145 27.90 -9.43 -3.39
C ALA A 145 29.04 -9.91 -4.32
N GLY A 146 29.40 -9.10 -5.30
CA GLY A 146 30.40 -9.42 -6.33
C GLY A 146 29.83 -10.02 -7.63
N ASN A 147 28.56 -10.42 -7.67
CA ASN A 147 27.91 -10.81 -8.92
C ASN A 147 27.34 -9.59 -9.67
N PRO A 148 27.24 -9.61 -11.01
CA PRO A 148 26.61 -8.54 -11.77
C PRO A 148 25.14 -8.38 -11.32
N HIS A 149 24.66 -7.12 -11.28
CA HIS A 149 23.29 -6.82 -10.98
C HIS A 149 22.35 -7.55 -11.95
N PRO A 150 21.39 -8.34 -11.47
CA PRO A 150 20.42 -8.96 -12.34
C PRO A 150 19.62 -7.87 -13.05
N VAL A 151 19.54 -7.95 -14.36
CA VAL A 151 18.70 -7.06 -15.17
C VAL A 151 17.27 -7.57 -15.06
N HIS A 152 16.39 -6.75 -14.46
CA HIS A 152 14.97 -7.05 -14.42
C HIS A 152 14.26 -6.36 -15.57
N PRO A 153 13.56 -7.11 -16.42
CA PRO A 153 12.67 -6.49 -17.38
C PRO A 153 11.59 -5.72 -16.65
N MET A 154 11.37 -4.46 -17.05
CA MET A 154 10.29 -3.64 -16.52
C MET A 154 9.23 -3.45 -17.61
N VAL A 155 7.98 -3.61 -17.26
CA VAL A 155 6.85 -3.27 -18.13
C VAL A 155 6.36 -1.88 -17.79
N LYS A 156 6.38 -0.96 -18.77
CA LYS A 156 6.05 0.46 -18.57
C LYS A 156 4.61 0.67 -18.07
N HIS A 157 3.67 -0.15 -18.54
CA HIS A 157 2.24 -0.10 -18.15
C HIS A 157 1.72 -1.52 -17.98
N PRO A 158 1.94 -2.17 -16.81
CA PRO A 158 1.36 -3.49 -16.57
C PRO A 158 -0.17 -3.36 -16.51
N TYR A 159 -0.87 -4.32 -17.12
CA TYR A 159 -2.32 -4.41 -16.98
C TYR A 159 -2.68 -4.66 -15.53
N LYS A 160 -3.67 -3.91 -15.03
CA LYS A 160 -4.14 -3.94 -13.64
C LYS A 160 -5.58 -4.39 -13.59
N VAL A 161 -5.87 -5.23 -12.62
CA VAL A 161 -7.23 -5.66 -12.26
C VAL A 161 -7.40 -5.40 -10.78
N HIS A 162 -8.47 -4.73 -10.42
CA HIS A 162 -8.91 -4.61 -9.05
C HIS A 162 -9.80 -5.81 -8.72
N VAL A 163 -9.65 -6.33 -7.52
CA VAL A 163 -10.39 -7.48 -7.04
C VAL A 163 -10.97 -7.13 -5.68
N TRP A 164 -12.28 -7.17 -5.57
CA TRP A 164 -12.95 -7.26 -4.29
C TRP A 164 -13.13 -8.73 -3.94
N GLY A 165 -12.86 -9.11 -2.70
CA GLY A 165 -13.08 -10.47 -2.23
C GLY A 165 -13.67 -10.49 -0.84
N ALA A 166 -14.42 -11.55 -0.55
CA ALA A 166 -14.95 -11.81 0.78
C ALA A 166 -14.94 -13.30 1.08
N PHE A 167 -14.65 -13.64 2.32
CA PHE A 167 -14.69 -15.00 2.81
C PHE A 167 -15.22 -15.06 4.25
N CYS A 168 -15.69 -16.22 4.65
CA CYS A 168 -15.99 -16.55 6.03
C CYS A 168 -15.25 -17.84 6.42
N ARG A 169 -15.40 -18.26 7.66
CA ARG A 169 -14.81 -19.50 8.18
C ARG A 169 -15.13 -20.73 7.33
N GLN A 170 -16.32 -20.79 6.75
CA GLN A 170 -16.82 -21.92 5.95
C GLN A 170 -16.29 -21.92 4.51
N GLY A 171 -15.77 -20.79 4.02
CA GLY A 171 -15.24 -20.68 2.66
C GLY A 171 -15.43 -19.30 2.03
N PRO A 172 -15.25 -19.21 0.71
CA PRO A 172 -15.42 -17.95 0.00
C PRO A 172 -16.88 -17.52 -0.02
N ILE A 173 -17.13 -16.23 0.14
CA ILE A 173 -18.45 -15.59 -0.02
C ILE A 173 -18.60 -15.06 -1.44
N GLY A 174 -17.55 -14.41 -1.97
CA GLY A 174 -17.59 -13.90 -3.32
C GLY A 174 -16.29 -13.26 -3.75
N VAL A 175 -16.19 -13.06 -5.07
CA VAL A 175 -15.09 -12.32 -5.69
C VAL A 175 -15.60 -11.53 -6.87
N ALA A 176 -15.18 -10.28 -7.02
CA ALA A 176 -15.50 -9.43 -8.15
C ALA A 176 -14.24 -8.82 -8.74
N LEU A 177 -14.06 -8.96 -10.06
CA LEU A 177 -12.94 -8.42 -10.81
C LEU A 177 -13.42 -7.20 -11.61
N PHE A 178 -12.69 -6.10 -11.56
CA PHE A 178 -13.01 -4.87 -12.27
C PHE A 178 -11.74 -4.08 -12.62
N THR A 179 -11.84 -3.15 -13.56
CA THR A 179 -10.69 -2.35 -14.04
C THR A 179 -10.84 -0.87 -13.73
N GLU A 180 -12.05 -0.41 -13.49
CA GLU A 180 -12.37 0.96 -13.07
C GLU A 180 -12.00 1.21 -11.60
N ASN A 181 -11.86 2.49 -11.24
CA ASN A 181 -11.66 2.85 -9.85
C ASN A 181 -12.93 2.57 -9.02
N MET A 182 -12.75 1.97 -7.84
CA MET A 182 -13.84 1.73 -6.91
C MET A 182 -14.43 3.06 -6.43
N ASN A 183 -15.75 3.15 -6.50
CA ASN A 183 -16.53 4.21 -5.87
C ASN A 183 -17.72 3.60 -5.11
N SER A 184 -18.47 4.40 -4.36
CA SER A 184 -19.58 3.90 -3.55
C SER A 184 -20.71 3.25 -4.36
N ALA A 185 -20.90 3.62 -5.63
CA ALA A 185 -21.90 2.98 -6.49
C ALA A 185 -21.44 1.59 -6.91
N LYS A 186 -20.19 1.47 -7.40
CA LYS A 186 -19.59 0.18 -7.76
C LYS A 186 -19.48 -0.75 -6.56
N TYR A 187 -19.12 -0.21 -5.41
CA TYR A 187 -19.05 -0.99 -4.18
C TYR A 187 -20.40 -1.62 -3.83
N ARG A 188 -21.48 -0.83 -3.85
CA ARG A 188 -22.83 -1.34 -3.58
C ARG A 188 -23.31 -2.36 -4.63
N GLU A 189 -22.96 -2.18 -5.90
CA GLU A 189 -23.21 -3.16 -6.96
C GLU A 189 -22.55 -4.51 -6.64
N ILE A 190 -21.30 -4.49 -6.19
CA ILE A 190 -20.56 -5.69 -5.78
C ILE A 190 -21.22 -6.33 -4.55
N LEU A 191 -21.55 -5.55 -3.53
CA LEU A 191 -22.24 -6.07 -2.35
C LEU A 191 -23.58 -6.70 -2.71
N GLN A 192 -24.35 -6.07 -3.59
CA GLN A 192 -25.64 -6.58 -4.07
C GLN A 192 -25.49 -7.91 -4.81
N SER A 193 -24.44 -8.06 -5.63
CA SER A 193 -24.25 -9.24 -6.49
C SER A 193 -23.44 -10.35 -5.83
N GLN A 194 -22.53 -10.03 -4.90
CA GLN A 194 -21.62 -11.00 -4.31
C GLN A 194 -21.90 -11.28 -2.83
N LEU A 195 -22.13 -10.23 -2.02
CA LEU A 195 -22.33 -10.41 -0.58
C LEU A 195 -23.74 -10.92 -0.26
N LEU A 196 -24.78 -10.16 -0.65
CA LEU A 196 -26.15 -10.45 -0.22
C LEU A 196 -26.64 -11.86 -0.60
N PRO A 197 -26.38 -12.37 -1.83
CA PRO A 197 -26.83 -13.71 -2.20
C PRO A 197 -26.12 -14.84 -1.45
N ASN A 198 -24.91 -14.58 -0.92
CA ASN A 198 -24.04 -15.61 -0.38
C ASN A 198 -23.76 -15.48 1.14
N ALA A 199 -24.21 -14.39 1.77
CA ALA A 199 -23.92 -14.13 3.18
C ALA A 199 -24.45 -15.24 4.12
N TYR A 200 -25.51 -15.95 3.73
CA TYR A 200 -26.07 -17.07 4.50
C TYR A 200 -25.07 -18.22 4.70
N HIS A 201 -24.03 -18.34 3.85
CA HIS A 201 -22.98 -19.34 4.01
C HIS A 201 -22.16 -19.13 5.29
N ALA A 202 -22.12 -17.92 5.83
CA ALA A 202 -21.46 -17.63 7.09
C ALA A 202 -22.27 -18.12 8.32
N GLY A 203 -23.54 -18.51 8.12
CA GLY A 203 -24.42 -19.02 9.16
C GLY A 203 -25.37 -17.96 9.72
N TYR A 204 -26.17 -18.36 10.69
CA TYR A 204 -27.15 -17.47 11.33
C TYR A 204 -26.43 -16.44 12.21
N GLY A 205 -26.86 -15.17 12.14
CA GLY A 205 -26.27 -14.09 12.94
C GLY A 205 -24.91 -13.64 12.42
N TRP A 206 -24.63 -13.79 11.11
CA TRP A 206 -23.38 -13.36 10.49
C TRP A 206 -23.14 -11.85 10.65
N ASN A 207 -21.87 -11.48 10.68
CA ASN A 207 -21.38 -10.10 10.71
C ASN A 207 -20.56 -9.82 9.45
N PHE A 208 -20.48 -8.54 9.07
CA PHE A 208 -19.71 -8.11 7.92
C PHE A 208 -18.58 -7.14 8.33
N GLN A 209 -17.35 -7.52 8.02
CA GLN A 209 -16.17 -6.68 8.23
C GLN A 209 -15.77 -6.00 6.93
N GLN A 210 -15.55 -4.71 7.00
CA GLN A 210 -14.92 -3.86 5.99
C GLN A 210 -14.02 -2.83 6.66
N ASP A 211 -13.12 -2.19 5.91
CA ASP A 211 -12.35 -1.06 6.42
C ASP A 211 -13.12 0.28 6.33
N ASN A 212 -12.48 1.36 6.75
CA ASN A 212 -13.06 2.70 6.77
C ASN A 212 -12.75 3.52 5.50
N ALA A 213 -12.59 2.88 4.34
CA ALA A 213 -12.36 3.59 3.09
C ALA A 213 -13.55 4.54 2.76
N PRO A 214 -13.32 5.65 2.05
CA PRO A 214 -14.37 6.64 1.76
C PRO A 214 -15.62 6.07 1.07
N MET A 215 -15.46 5.06 0.20
CA MET A 215 -16.59 4.40 -0.45
C MET A 215 -17.41 3.54 0.51
N HIS A 216 -16.80 2.98 1.56
CA HIS A 216 -17.45 2.17 2.59
C HIS A 216 -18.25 3.02 3.56
N THR A 217 -17.73 4.18 3.92
CA THR A 217 -18.35 5.12 4.87
C THR A 217 -19.29 6.14 4.22
N ALA A 218 -19.44 6.10 2.88
CA ALA A 218 -20.32 7.00 2.16
C ALA A 218 -21.78 6.86 2.62
N LYS A 219 -22.51 7.97 2.69
CA LYS A 219 -23.93 8.01 3.12
C LYS A 219 -24.80 6.97 2.39
N LEU A 220 -24.64 6.87 1.08
CA LEU A 220 -25.41 5.91 0.27
C LEU A 220 -25.05 4.45 0.56
N THR A 221 -23.81 4.18 0.92
CA THR A 221 -23.37 2.84 1.34
C THR A 221 -23.95 2.48 2.71
N HIS A 222 -23.93 3.44 3.64
CA HIS A 222 -24.57 3.24 4.94
C HIS A 222 -26.09 2.99 4.80
N GLN A 223 -26.78 3.74 3.96
CA GLN A 223 -28.21 3.49 3.66
C GLN A 223 -28.44 2.10 3.06
N PHE A 224 -27.55 1.65 2.18
CA PHE A 224 -27.63 0.31 1.61
C PHE A 224 -27.55 -0.78 2.71
N PHE A 225 -26.64 -0.64 3.67
CA PHE A 225 -26.53 -1.58 4.79
C PHE A 225 -27.79 -1.62 5.65
N VAL A 226 -28.34 -0.45 5.97
CA VAL A 226 -29.60 -0.35 6.75
C VAL A 226 -30.76 -1.02 6.00
N ILE A 227 -30.95 -0.71 4.71
CA ILE A 227 -32.05 -1.27 3.90
C ILE A 227 -31.96 -2.79 3.77
N ASN A 228 -30.75 -3.34 3.67
CA ASN A 228 -30.53 -4.77 3.47
C ASN A 228 -30.23 -5.52 4.78
N ASN A 229 -30.32 -4.85 5.94
CA ASN A 229 -30.05 -5.42 7.26
C ASN A 229 -28.66 -6.08 7.33
N VAL A 230 -27.61 -5.43 6.77
CA VAL A 230 -26.24 -5.90 6.83
C VAL A 230 -25.61 -5.46 8.16
N PRO A 231 -25.25 -6.39 9.05
CA PRO A 231 -24.64 -6.05 10.34
C PRO A 231 -23.14 -5.80 10.18
N VAL A 232 -22.77 -4.54 9.97
CA VAL A 232 -21.38 -4.12 9.77
C VAL A 232 -20.67 -3.97 11.11
N ILE A 233 -19.49 -4.57 11.23
CA ILE A 233 -18.62 -4.43 12.42
C ILE A 233 -17.93 -3.07 12.38
N ASP A 234 -17.89 -2.38 13.52
CA ASP A 234 -17.03 -1.20 13.71
C ASP A 234 -15.56 -1.64 13.69
N TRP A 235 -14.80 -1.15 12.71
CA TRP A 235 -13.42 -1.60 12.47
C TRP A 235 -12.41 -0.50 12.75
N PRO A 236 -11.31 -0.78 13.46
CA PRO A 236 -10.34 0.25 13.78
C PRO A 236 -9.57 0.69 12.53
N ALA A 237 -9.42 2.01 12.38
CA ALA A 237 -8.72 2.59 11.23
C ALA A 237 -7.24 2.13 11.15
N ASN A 238 -6.69 2.03 9.94
CA ASN A 238 -5.30 1.65 9.69
C ASN A 238 -4.90 0.28 10.29
N SER A 239 -5.79 -0.71 10.18
CA SER A 239 -5.63 -2.03 10.80
C SER A 239 -5.69 -3.19 9.79
N PRO A 240 -4.87 -3.17 8.72
CA PRO A 240 -4.82 -4.28 7.76
C PRO A 240 -4.27 -5.56 8.40
N ASP A 241 -3.41 -5.44 9.40
CA ASP A 241 -2.84 -6.55 10.17
C ASP A 241 -3.89 -7.33 10.98
N LEU A 242 -5.01 -6.70 11.32
CA LEU A 242 -6.16 -7.37 11.93
C LEU A 242 -7.03 -8.10 10.91
N ASN A 243 -7.04 -7.69 9.63
CA ASN A 243 -7.90 -8.28 8.62
C ASN A 243 -7.28 -9.56 8.04
N PRO A 244 -7.87 -10.75 8.27
CA PRO A 244 -7.29 -12.02 7.79
C PRO A 244 -7.21 -12.12 6.27
N ILE A 245 -8.01 -11.36 5.53
CA ILE A 245 -8.02 -11.39 4.06
C ILE A 245 -6.69 -10.89 3.47
N GLU A 246 -5.92 -10.09 4.21
CA GLU A 246 -4.61 -9.65 3.76
C GLU A 246 -3.61 -10.81 3.59
N ASN A 247 -3.70 -11.81 4.46
CA ASN A 247 -2.93 -13.04 4.33
C ASN A 247 -3.42 -13.86 3.13
N LEU A 248 -4.73 -13.90 2.90
CA LEU A 248 -5.32 -14.55 1.73
C LEU A 248 -4.83 -13.88 0.44
N TRP A 249 -4.81 -12.52 0.39
CA TRP A 249 -4.25 -11.77 -0.73
C TRP A 249 -2.78 -12.09 -0.99
N ALA A 250 -1.98 -12.23 0.04
CA ALA A 250 -0.56 -12.57 -0.11
C ALA A 250 -0.37 -13.93 -0.81
N ILE A 251 -1.14 -14.93 -0.39
CA ILE A 251 -1.13 -16.27 -0.98
C ILE A 251 -1.65 -16.24 -2.42
N LEU A 252 -2.80 -15.63 -2.65
CA LEU A 252 -3.43 -15.54 -3.97
C LEU A 252 -2.52 -14.81 -4.97
N LYS A 253 -1.92 -13.66 -4.57
CA LYS A 253 -0.95 -12.92 -5.40
C LYS A 253 0.26 -13.79 -5.76
N GLY A 254 0.77 -14.55 -4.82
CA GLY A 254 1.88 -15.47 -5.07
C GLY A 254 1.53 -16.57 -6.07
N ASN A 255 0.33 -17.13 -5.99
CA ASN A 255 -0.14 -18.17 -6.92
C ASN A 255 -0.36 -17.61 -8.32
N VAL A 256 -1.06 -16.48 -8.43
CA VAL A 256 -1.30 -15.78 -9.71
C VAL A 256 0.03 -15.42 -10.37
N GLU A 257 0.99 -14.86 -9.63
CA GLU A 257 2.32 -14.52 -10.15
C GLU A 257 3.07 -15.75 -10.69
N ARG A 258 3.02 -16.86 -9.96
CA ARG A 258 3.62 -18.12 -10.41
C ARG A 258 2.99 -18.62 -11.71
N ARG A 259 1.66 -18.55 -11.85
CA ARG A 259 0.97 -18.94 -13.09
C ARG A 259 1.28 -18.01 -14.25
N VAL A 260 1.28 -16.69 -14.01
CA VAL A 260 1.64 -15.70 -15.02
C VAL A 260 3.08 -15.92 -15.51
N ASN A 261 4.03 -16.13 -14.61
CA ASN A 261 5.42 -16.42 -14.99
C ASN A 261 5.54 -17.68 -15.83
N ASN A 262 4.84 -18.75 -15.47
CA ASN A 262 4.79 -19.99 -16.25
C ASN A 262 4.17 -19.79 -17.64
N TRP A 263 3.16 -18.90 -17.74
CA TRP A 263 2.53 -18.55 -19.02
C TRP A 263 3.49 -17.81 -19.94
N VAL A 264 4.17 -16.80 -19.41
CA VAL A 264 5.16 -15.99 -20.14
C VAL A 264 6.36 -16.85 -20.59
N MET A 265 6.84 -17.76 -19.73
CA MET A 265 7.93 -18.68 -20.10
C MET A 265 7.58 -19.58 -21.28
N LYS A 266 6.29 -19.91 -21.48
CA LYS A 266 5.81 -20.66 -22.65
C LYS A 266 5.67 -19.78 -23.91
N LYS A 267 6.19 -18.55 -23.89
CA LYS A 267 6.13 -17.55 -24.98
C LYS A 267 4.72 -17.27 -25.50
N LYS A 268 3.71 -17.38 -24.62
CA LYS A 268 2.33 -17.01 -24.94
C LYS A 268 2.07 -15.55 -24.52
N SER A 269 1.43 -14.78 -25.37
CA SER A 269 0.92 -13.47 -24.97
C SER A 269 -0.18 -13.65 -23.92
N LEU A 270 -0.13 -12.87 -22.84
CA LEU A 270 -1.14 -12.89 -21.79
C LEU A 270 -2.14 -11.74 -22.06
N GLY A 271 -3.34 -12.10 -22.50
CA GLY A 271 -4.44 -11.15 -22.70
C GLY A 271 -5.09 -10.75 -21.37
N ALA A 272 -5.92 -9.70 -21.43
CA ALA A 272 -6.67 -9.22 -20.26
C ALA A 272 -7.61 -10.31 -19.71
N ASN A 273 -8.34 -11.00 -20.59
CA ASN A 273 -9.26 -12.07 -20.19
C ASN A 273 -8.52 -13.28 -19.61
N ASP A 274 -7.35 -13.63 -20.15
CA ASP A 274 -6.53 -14.71 -19.62
C ASP A 274 -6.06 -14.39 -18.20
N PHE A 275 -5.65 -13.14 -17.97
CA PHE A 275 -5.20 -12.71 -16.64
C PHE A 275 -6.34 -12.71 -15.61
N GLN A 276 -7.52 -12.21 -15.99
CA GLN A 276 -8.71 -12.28 -15.13
C GLN A 276 -9.12 -13.73 -14.86
N GLY A 277 -9.09 -14.58 -15.89
CA GLY A 277 -9.37 -16.01 -15.75
C GLY A 277 -8.38 -16.72 -14.81
N ILE A 278 -7.10 -16.34 -14.83
CA ILE A 278 -6.10 -16.87 -13.88
C ILE A 278 -6.47 -16.46 -12.45
N ILE A 279 -6.81 -15.20 -12.20
CA ILE A 279 -7.18 -14.72 -10.86
C ILE A 279 -8.41 -15.47 -10.34
N GLN A 280 -9.45 -15.59 -11.17
CA GLN A 280 -10.68 -16.32 -10.81
C GLN A 280 -10.38 -17.78 -10.46
N GLN A 281 -9.63 -18.49 -11.31
CA GLN A 281 -9.28 -19.89 -11.06
C GLN A 281 -8.44 -20.09 -9.81
N GLU A 282 -7.50 -19.18 -9.51
CA GLU A 282 -6.72 -19.27 -8.28
C GLU A 282 -7.55 -18.99 -7.05
N TRP A 283 -8.56 -18.09 -7.13
CA TRP A 283 -9.53 -17.88 -6.07
C TRP A 283 -10.37 -19.12 -5.83
N ASP A 284 -10.91 -19.73 -6.88
CA ASP A 284 -11.77 -20.91 -6.79
C ASP A 284 -11.02 -22.15 -6.27
N ASN A 285 -9.69 -22.20 -6.48
CA ASN A 285 -8.83 -23.30 -6.04
C ASN A 285 -8.22 -23.10 -4.63
N ILE A 286 -8.61 -22.05 -3.90
CA ILE A 286 -8.14 -21.86 -2.53
C ILE A 286 -8.64 -23.02 -1.64
N ASP A 287 -7.72 -23.60 -0.87
CA ASP A 287 -8.06 -24.67 0.07
C ASP A 287 -9.01 -24.14 1.16
N LYS A 288 -10.12 -24.85 1.36
CA LYS A 288 -11.12 -24.51 2.38
C LYS A 288 -10.53 -24.43 3.80
N ASN A 289 -9.54 -25.26 4.11
CA ASN A 289 -8.86 -25.23 5.39
C ASN A 289 -8.12 -23.91 5.65
N LEU A 290 -7.74 -23.20 4.58
CA LEU A 290 -7.12 -21.88 4.72
C LEU A 290 -8.11 -20.86 5.26
N PHE A 291 -9.34 -20.82 4.74
CA PHE A 291 -10.38 -19.91 5.24
C PHE A 291 -10.69 -20.16 6.71
N PHE A 292 -10.80 -21.45 7.07
CA PHE A 292 -10.99 -21.86 8.44
C PHE A 292 -9.89 -21.32 9.37
N SER A 293 -8.63 -21.59 9.03
CA SER A 293 -7.48 -21.16 9.85
C SER A 293 -7.32 -19.65 9.91
N LEU A 294 -7.62 -18.92 8.82
CA LEU A 294 -7.58 -17.47 8.79
C LEU A 294 -8.67 -16.83 9.66
N ALA A 295 -9.89 -17.31 9.59
CA ALA A 295 -10.98 -16.82 10.44
C ALA A 295 -10.71 -17.12 11.94
N ASP A 296 -10.24 -18.31 12.27
CA ASP A 296 -9.92 -18.71 13.64
C ASP A 296 -8.73 -17.93 14.22
N SER A 297 -7.87 -17.34 13.38
CA SER A 297 -6.75 -16.51 13.81
C SER A 297 -7.16 -15.19 14.47
N MET A 298 -8.45 -14.79 14.41
CA MET A 298 -8.89 -13.50 14.93
C MET A 298 -8.65 -13.32 16.42
N SER A 299 -8.91 -14.34 17.22
CA SER A 299 -8.68 -14.29 18.66
C SER A 299 -7.19 -14.05 18.97
N ASP A 300 -6.29 -14.72 18.25
CA ASP A 300 -4.85 -14.53 18.40
C ASP A 300 -4.42 -13.12 17.97
N ARG A 301 -4.96 -12.61 16.85
CA ARG A 301 -4.67 -11.24 16.39
C ARG A 301 -5.08 -10.20 17.41
N ILE A 302 -6.25 -10.34 18.01
CA ILE A 302 -6.75 -9.44 19.05
C ILE A 302 -5.84 -9.49 20.28
N ASN A 303 -5.49 -10.68 20.76
CA ASN A 303 -4.57 -10.85 21.87
C ASN A 303 -3.20 -10.20 21.58
N MET A 304 -2.64 -10.40 20.38
CA MET A 304 -1.38 -9.79 19.98
C MET A 304 -1.45 -8.26 19.92
N VAL A 305 -2.59 -7.67 19.52
CA VAL A 305 -2.78 -6.20 19.55
C VAL A 305 -2.78 -5.70 20.99
N ILE A 306 -3.41 -6.41 21.91
CA ILE A 306 -3.43 -6.06 23.33
C ILE A 306 -2.02 -6.16 23.91
N GLU A 307 -1.33 -7.27 23.71
CA GLU A 307 0.06 -7.47 24.16
C GLU A 307 1.01 -6.43 23.59
N ASN A 308 0.77 -6.00 22.35
CA ASN A 308 1.58 -4.96 21.68
C ASN A 308 1.05 -3.53 21.94
N ASN A 309 0.18 -3.34 22.95
CA ASN A 309 -0.36 -2.04 23.34
C ASN A 309 -0.96 -1.23 22.16
N GLY A 310 -1.72 -1.87 21.30
CA GLY A 310 -2.38 -1.25 20.15
C GLY A 310 -1.49 -1.04 18.91
N TYR A 311 -0.17 -1.29 19.02
CA TYR A 311 0.72 -1.22 17.86
C TYR A 311 0.47 -2.37 16.87
N THR A 312 1.02 -2.23 15.66
CA THR A 312 0.90 -3.24 14.60
C THR A 312 1.46 -4.58 15.02
N ILE A 313 0.78 -5.64 14.62
CA ILE A 313 1.16 -7.03 14.87
C ILE A 313 1.81 -7.64 13.62
N ASN A 314 2.61 -8.68 13.82
CA ASN A 314 3.17 -9.49 12.75
C ASN A 314 2.31 -10.75 12.59
N TYR A 315 1.39 -10.69 11.63
CA TYR A 315 0.52 -11.83 11.37
C TYR A 315 0.54 -12.24 9.91
#